data_15e0572264c3f889987b4a1525089858
#
_entry.id   15e0572264c3f889987b4a1525089858
#
_cell.length_a   1.000
_cell.length_b   1.000
_cell.length_c   1.000
_cell.angle_alpha   90.00
_cell.angle_beta   90.00
_cell.angle_gamma   90.00
#
_symmetry.space_group_name_H-M   'P 1'
#
loop_
_entity.id
_entity.type
_entity.pdbx_description
1 polymer ?
#
loop_
_entity_poly.entity_id
_entity_poly.type
_entity_poly.pdbx_seq_one_letter_code
_entity_poly.pdbx_strand_id
1 'polypeptide(L)'
;MEYVFGIDVGGTTVKIGLFTTDGTLVDKWEIPTNTSNGGKAILPDVAASLEEKMKERGIDKASVKGAGIGVPGPVTDDGVVNHCVNLGWGIMHVTEELKALTGFEVKAGNDANVAALGEVWKGGGRGYDNVLMITIGTGIGGGLILNGKIHGGVTGSAAEVGHICVNPLETEPCNCGNCGCLEQYTSATGILRMAQKKLAETDAPSILRGKADLTTKDVIDAAKEGDLSLIHI
;
A
#
# COMPACT_ATOMS: atom_id res chain seq x y z
N MET A 1 20.66 -16.06 17.05
CA MET A 1 19.90 -15.82 15.80
C MET A 1 19.59 -14.34 15.77
N GLU A 2 19.69 -13.72 14.61
CA GLU A 2 19.43 -12.28 14.47
C GLU A 2 18.10 -12.05 13.76
N TYR A 3 17.37 -11.04 14.21
CA TYR A 3 16.00 -10.77 13.77
C TYR A 3 15.84 -9.36 13.19
N VAL A 4 14.82 -9.20 12.36
CA VAL A 4 14.33 -7.91 11.85
C VAL A 4 12.80 -7.91 11.86
N PHE A 5 12.20 -6.75 12.07
CA PHE A 5 10.77 -6.55 11.91
C PHE A 5 10.45 -5.90 10.56
N GLY A 6 9.41 -6.38 9.91
CA GLY A 6 8.78 -5.73 8.76
C GLY A 6 7.38 -5.27 9.16
N ILE A 7 7.05 -4.02 8.90
CA ILE A 7 5.81 -3.38 9.32
C ILE A 7 5.14 -2.75 8.10
N ASP A 8 3.86 -3.06 7.89
CA ASP A 8 3.04 -2.50 6.81
C ASP A 8 1.84 -1.79 7.44
N VAL A 9 1.82 -0.47 7.34
CA VAL A 9 0.80 0.37 7.96
C VAL A 9 -0.31 0.66 6.95
N GLY A 10 -1.41 -0.07 7.06
CA GLY A 10 -2.63 0.22 6.31
C GLY A 10 -3.58 1.16 7.08
N GLY A 11 -4.58 1.69 6.39
CA GLY A 11 -5.59 2.58 7.01
C GLY A 11 -6.51 1.89 8.03
N THR A 12 -6.59 0.57 8.03
CA THR A 12 -7.46 -0.23 8.92
C THR A 12 -6.67 -1.12 9.85
N THR A 13 -5.60 -1.75 9.34
CA THR A 13 -4.74 -2.69 10.09
C THR A 13 -3.29 -2.40 9.80
N VAL A 14 -2.44 -2.58 10.82
CA VAL A 14 -1.00 -2.66 10.68
C VAL A 14 -0.61 -4.13 10.68
N LYS A 15 0.02 -4.58 9.61
CA LYS A 15 0.55 -5.95 9.51
C LYS A 15 2.01 -5.96 9.90
N ILE A 16 2.40 -6.93 10.72
CA ILE A 16 3.75 -7.01 11.25
C ILE A 16 4.29 -8.42 11.01
N GLY A 17 5.51 -8.50 10.54
CA GLY A 17 6.26 -9.74 10.39
C GLY A 17 7.57 -9.72 11.17
N LEU A 18 7.88 -10.82 11.83
CA LEU A 18 9.19 -11.08 12.42
C LEU A 18 9.95 -12.02 11.50
N PHE A 19 11.13 -11.62 11.10
CA PHE A 19 12.00 -12.38 10.20
C PHE A 19 13.38 -12.58 10.81
N THR A 20 14.05 -13.63 10.37
CA THR A 20 15.51 -13.71 10.51
C THR A 20 16.19 -12.84 9.46
N THR A 21 17.46 -12.48 9.67
CA THR A 21 18.20 -11.59 8.76
C THR A 21 18.41 -12.16 7.35
N ASP A 22 18.21 -13.46 7.15
CA ASP A 22 18.19 -14.11 5.82
C ASP A 22 16.82 -14.01 5.11
N GLY A 23 15.81 -13.44 5.78
CA GLY A 23 14.47 -13.23 5.27
C GLY A 23 13.52 -14.40 5.46
N THR A 24 13.82 -15.33 6.37
CA THR A 24 12.89 -16.38 6.77
C THR A 24 11.83 -15.80 7.71
N LEU A 25 10.56 -15.98 7.37
CA LEU A 25 9.44 -15.55 8.22
C LEU A 25 9.36 -16.44 9.47
N VAL A 26 9.48 -15.84 10.65
CA VAL A 26 9.39 -16.51 11.96
C VAL A 26 7.96 -16.42 12.51
N ASP A 27 7.33 -15.24 12.39
CA ASP A 27 5.97 -14.99 12.85
C ASP A 27 5.35 -13.83 12.07
N LYS A 28 4.01 -13.79 12.03
CA LYS A 28 3.25 -12.67 11.48
C LYS A 28 1.97 -12.45 12.28
N TRP A 29 1.61 -11.20 12.48
CA TRP A 29 0.39 -10.79 13.17
C TRP A 29 -0.09 -9.44 12.66
N GLU A 30 -1.23 -8.99 13.15
CA GLU A 30 -1.76 -7.68 12.83
C GLU A 30 -2.36 -7.02 14.08
N ILE A 31 -2.37 -5.71 14.07
CA ILE A 31 -3.04 -4.87 15.06
C ILE A 31 -3.94 -3.85 14.35
N PRO A 32 -5.01 -3.35 14.99
CA PRO A 32 -5.83 -2.28 14.42
C PRO A 32 -5.02 -0.99 14.22
N THR A 33 -5.27 -0.27 13.12
CA THR A 33 -4.72 1.07 12.93
C THR A 33 -5.58 2.09 13.65
N ASN A 34 -5.04 2.72 14.69
CA ASN A 34 -5.73 3.76 15.42
C ASN A 34 -5.50 5.14 14.79
N THR A 35 -6.38 5.52 13.90
CA THR A 35 -6.34 6.82 13.20
C THR A 35 -6.93 7.99 14.00
N SER A 36 -7.45 7.75 15.21
CA SER A 36 -8.00 8.77 16.09
C SER A 36 -6.93 9.83 16.43
N ASN A 37 -7.37 11.04 16.69
CA ASN A 37 -6.47 12.15 17.07
C ASN A 37 -5.30 12.38 16.09
N GLY A 38 -5.56 12.23 14.79
CA GLY A 38 -4.53 12.39 13.76
C GLY A 38 -3.50 11.28 13.74
N GLY A 39 -3.90 10.05 14.09
CA GLY A 39 -3.06 8.85 13.99
C GLY A 39 -1.86 8.82 14.95
N LYS A 40 -1.87 9.66 15.99
CA LYS A 40 -0.74 9.78 16.94
C LYS A 40 -0.44 8.50 17.72
N ALA A 41 -1.42 7.60 17.85
CA ALA A 41 -1.25 6.33 18.55
C ALA A 41 -0.61 5.23 17.70
N ILE A 42 -0.56 5.37 16.37
CA ILE A 42 -0.12 4.30 15.46
C ILE A 42 1.30 3.81 15.78
N LEU A 43 2.28 4.71 15.85
CA LEU A 43 3.68 4.32 16.14
C LEU A 43 3.88 3.81 17.58
N PRO A 44 3.27 4.41 18.63
CA PRO A 44 3.24 3.83 19.98
C PRO A 44 2.63 2.41 20.03
N ASP A 45 1.48 2.19 19.36
CA ASP A 45 0.81 0.88 19.34
C ASP A 45 1.68 -0.16 18.62
N VAL A 46 2.34 0.22 17.52
CA VAL A 46 3.34 -0.61 16.84
C VAL A 46 4.47 -0.97 17.79
N ALA A 47 5.11 0.01 18.45
CA ALA A 47 6.23 -0.23 19.35
C ALA A 47 5.86 -1.17 20.50
N ALA A 48 4.70 -0.96 21.12
CA ALA A 48 4.17 -1.82 22.17
C ALA A 48 3.97 -3.26 21.68
N SER A 49 3.41 -3.43 20.48
CA SER A 49 3.19 -4.74 19.86
C SER A 49 4.50 -5.48 19.56
N LEU A 50 5.54 -4.76 19.10
CA LEU A 50 6.88 -5.37 18.91
C LEU A 50 7.47 -5.84 20.23
N GLU A 51 7.34 -5.03 21.27
CA GLU A 51 7.86 -5.38 22.62
C GLU A 51 7.14 -6.59 23.20
N GLU A 52 5.81 -6.64 23.08
CA GLU A 52 5.00 -7.78 23.52
C GLU A 52 5.41 -9.07 22.79
N LYS A 53 5.58 -9.00 21.47
CA LYS A 53 6.00 -10.15 20.66
C LYS A 53 7.40 -10.64 21.04
N MET A 54 8.34 -9.74 21.32
CA MET A 54 9.66 -10.13 21.79
C MET A 54 9.58 -10.85 23.15
N LYS A 55 8.76 -10.36 24.09
CA LYS A 55 8.54 -11.02 25.39
C LYS A 55 7.92 -12.40 25.23
N GLU A 56 6.87 -12.51 24.40
CA GLU A 56 6.19 -13.79 24.09
C GLU A 56 7.17 -14.84 23.55
N ARG A 57 8.08 -14.42 22.68
CA ARG A 57 9.03 -15.31 22.00
C ARG A 57 10.37 -15.46 22.72
N GLY A 58 10.59 -14.78 23.84
CA GLY A 58 11.86 -14.79 24.55
C GLY A 58 13.02 -14.23 23.74
N ILE A 59 12.75 -13.23 22.86
CA ILE A 59 13.75 -12.60 22.00
C ILE A 59 14.42 -11.46 22.76
N ASP A 60 15.73 -11.53 22.87
CA ASP A 60 16.54 -10.45 23.41
C ASP A 60 16.58 -9.28 22.41
N LYS A 61 16.34 -8.07 22.90
CA LYS A 61 16.39 -6.83 22.12
C LYS A 61 17.72 -6.67 21.37
N ALA A 62 18.84 -7.09 21.97
CA ALA A 62 20.15 -7.05 21.34
C ALA A 62 20.28 -7.94 20.09
N SER A 63 19.40 -8.92 19.94
CA SER A 63 19.34 -9.79 18.75
C SER A 63 18.53 -9.20 17.59
N VAL A 64 17.81 -8.10 17.82
CA VAL A 64 17.04 -7.39 16.78
C VAL A 64 17.93 -6.36 16.10
N LYS A 65 18.13 -6.51 14.80
CA LYS A 65 18.98 -5.61 13.99
C LYS A 65 18.27 -4.33 13.57
N GLY A 66 16.95 -4.35 13.50
CA GLY A 66 16.17 -3.17 13.12
C GLY A 66 14.77 -3.50 12.68
N ALA A 67 14.08 -2.46 12.23
CA ALA A 67 12.74 -2.55 11.66
C ALA A 67 12.63 -1.78 10.34
N GLY A 68 11.96 -2.37 9.37
CA GLY A 68 11.51 -1.70 8.16
C GLY A 68 10.02 -1.40 8.27
N ILE A 69 9.59 -0.18 7.94
CA ILE A 69 8.20 0.22 7.99
C ILE A 69 7.75 0.81 6.65
N GLY A 70 6.74 0.20 6.05
CA GLY A 70 6.01 0.70 4.89
C GLY A 70 4.80 1.50 5.34
N VAL A 71 4.62 2.68 4.78
CA VAL A 71 3.50 3.57 5.10
C VAL A 71 2.90 4.16 3.82
N PRO A 72 1.60 4.44 3.78
CA PRO A 72 0.99 5.05 2.61
C PRO A 72 1.43 6.51 2.45
N GLY A 73 1.50 6.96 1.21
CA GLY A 73 1.88 8.32 0.82
C GLY A 73 3.38 8.51 0.58
N PRO A 74 3.77 9.72 0.17
CA PRO A 74 5.16 10.05 -0.13
C PRO A 74 6.04 10.04 1.13
N VAL A 75 7.15 9.33 1.05
CA VAL A 75 8.15 9.21 2.13
C VAL A 75 9.50 9.68 1.60
N THR A 76 10.14 10.57 2.32
CA THR A 76 11.48 11.06 1.99
C THR A 76 12.56 10.03 2.38
N ASP A 77 13.79 10.18 1.87
CA ASP A 77 14.89 9.25 2.13
C ASP A 77 15.28 9.17 3.63
N ASP A 78 15.01 10.21 4.40
CA ASP A 78 15.18 10.26 5.86
C ASP A 78 13.97 9.72 6.63
N GLY A 79 12.94 9.25 5.93
CA GLY A 79 11.79 8.59 6.51
C GLY A 79 10.74 9.52 7.10
N VAL A 80 10.59 10.72 6.50
CA VAL A 80 9.54 11.67 6.84
C VAL A 80 8.38 11.51 5.87
N VAL A 81 7.17 11.36 6.40
CA VAL A 81 5.91 11.46 5.67
C VAL A 81 5.47 12.90 5.68
N ASN A 82 5.29 13.52 4.51
CA ASN A 82 4.85 14.91 4.43
C ASN A 82 3.34 15.08 4.64
N HIS A 83 2.55 14.12 4.18
CA HIS A 83 1.10 14.10 4.36
C HIS A 83 0.54 12.72 4.05
N CYS A 84 -0.30 12.19 4.95
CA CYS A 84 -1.00 10.93 4.74
C CYS A 84 -2.45 11.02 5.26
N VAL A 85 -3.38 11.31 4.36
CA VAL A 85 -4.80 11.49 4.69
C VAL A 85 -5.40 10.25 5.36
N ASN A 86 -5.05 9.07 4.84
CA ASN A 86 -5.61 7.80 5.30
C ASN A 86 -5.24 7.46 6.76
N LEU A 87 -4.14 8.00 7.26
CA LEU A 87 -3.68 7.83 8.63
C LEU A 87 -3.97 9.05 9.51
N GLY A 88 -4.44 10.15 8.91
CA GLY A 88 -4.63 11.43 9.58
C GLY A 88 -3.32 12.17 9.85
N TRP A 89 -2.21 11.73 9.26
CA TRP A 89 -0.90 12.34 9.48
C TRP A 89 -0.71 13.60 8.62
N GLY A 90 -0.20 14.66 9.27
CA GLY A 90 0.51 15.74 8.62
C GLY A 90 1.98 15.35 8.39
N ILE A 91 2.90 16.23 8.77
CA ILE A 91 4.33 15.89 8.78
C ILE A 91 4.56 14.92 9.94
N MET A 92 5.14 13.74 9.62
CA MET A 92 5.42 12.68 10.58
C MET A 92 6.83 12.13 10.35
N HIS A 93 7.69 12.23 11.37
CA HIS A 93 9.07 11.73 11.36
C HIS A 93 9.11 10.24 11.75
N VAL A 94 8.60 9.39 10.88
CA VAL A 94 8.34 7.97 11.17
C VAL A 94 9.60 7.24 11.63
N THR A 95 10.72 7.44 10.93
CA THR A 95 12.00 6.80 11.29
C THR A 95 12.47 7.22 12.67
N GLU A 96 12.48 8.51 12.96
CA GLU A 96 12.98 9.04 14.25
C GLU A 96 12.06 8.65 15.41
N GLU A 97 10.74 8.79 15.23
CA GLU A 97 9.76 8.50 16.27
C GLU A 97 9.74 7.01 16.63
N LEU A 98 9.69 6.12 15.62
CA LEU A 98 9.68 4.69 15.91
C LEU A 98 11.03 4.21 16.48
N LYS A 99 12.16 4.80 16.04
CA LYS A 99 13.48 4.57 16.64
C LYS A 99 13.52 5.01 18.10
N ALA A 100 12.97 6.18 18.42
CA ALA A 100 12.90 6.66 19.81
C ALA A 100 12.06 5.74 20.72
N LEU A 101 10.95 5.20 20.20
CA LEU A 101 10.06 4.32 20.93
C LEU A 101 10.66 2.92 21.13
N THR A 102 11.32 2.36 20.12
CA THR A 102 11.79 0.97 20.13
C THR A 102 13.26 0.84 20.49
N GLY A 103 14.08 1.87 20.21
CA GLY A 103 15.53 1.84 20.26
C GLY A 103 16.18 0.98 19.17
N PHE A 104 15.42 0.61 18.12
CA PHE A 104 15.95 -0.09 16.95
C PHE A 104 16.44 0.89 15.88
N GLU A 105 17.31 0.42 14.99
CA GLU A 105 17.50 1.11 13.71
C GLU A 105 16.22 0.90 12.87
N VAL A 106 15.67 2.01 12.36
CA VAL A 106 14.43 2.02 11.59
C VAL A 106 14.70 2.60 10.21
N LYS A 107 14.06 2.00 9.20
CA LYS A 107 13.95 2.57 7.86
C LYS A 107 12.49 2.63 7.46
N ALA A 108 12.01 3.79 7.04
CA ALA A 108 10.68 3.97 6.52
C ALA A 108 10.70 4.17 5.00
N GLY A 109 9.65 3.75 4.34
CA GLY A 109 9.45 3.95 2.91
C GLY A 109 7.96 3.90 2.55
N ASN A 110 7.63 4.36 1.35
CA ASN A 110 6.28 4.19 0.83
C ASN A 110 5.95 2.69 0.68
N ASP A 111 4.72 2.29 0.98
CA ASP A 111 4.23 0.91 0.99
C ASP A 111 4.46 0.18 -0.34
N ALA A 112 4.10 0.80 -1.49
CA ALA A 112 4.32 0.20 -2.80
C ALA A 112 5.83 0.09 -3.14
N ASN A 113 6.64 1.06 -2.75
CA ASN A 113 8.08 1.03 -2.96
C ASN A 113 8.77 -0.08 -2.15
N VAL A 114 8.39 -0.27 -0.88
CA VAL A 114 8.97 -1.36 -0.07
C VAL A 114 8.46 -2.72 -0.52
N ALA A 115 7.22 -2.82 -1.03
CA ALA A 115 6.71 -4.02 -1.65
C ALA A 115 7.51 -4.38 -2.92
N ALA A 116 7.81 -3.38 -3.79
CA ALA A 116 8.66 -3.59 -4.97
C ALA A 116 10.06 -4.09 -4.59
N LEU A 117 10.64 -3.55 -3.52
CA LEU A 117 11.93 -4.04 -3.00
C LEU A 117 11.84 -5.50 -2.51
N GLY A 118 10.73 -5.85 -1.86
CA GLY A 118 10.44 -7.22 -1.46
C GLY A 118 10.37 -8.19 -2.65
N GLU A 119 9.72 -7.77 -3.73
CA GLU A 119 9.64 -8.54 -4.98
C GLU A 119 11.01 -8.74 -5.65
N VAL A 120 11.88 -7.74 -5.63
CA VAL A 120 13.26 -7.86 -6.12
C VAL A 120 14.07 -8.83 -5.24
N TRP A 121 13.85 -8.80 -3.93
CA TRP A 121 14.61 -9.64 -3.01
C TRP A 121 14.14 -11.10 -3.00
N LYS A 122 12.83 -11.37 -2.90
CA LYS A 122 12.28 -12.71 -2.67
C LYS A 122 11.15 -13.11 -3.62
N GLY A 123 10.71 -12.23 -4.50
CA GLY A 123 9.56 -12.42 -5.38
C GLY A 123 9.91 -12.50 -6.86
N GLY A 124 8.96 -12.06 -7.69
CA GLY A 124 9.03 -12.14 -9.15
C GLY A 124 10.07 -11.24 -9.81
N GLY A 125 10.55 -10.21 -9.09
CA GLY A 125 11.63 -9.31 -9.53
C GLY A 125 13.06 -9.82 -9.24
N ARG A 126 13.19 -11.02 -8.68
CA ARG A 126 14.49 -11.57 -8.29
C ARG A 126 15.43 -11.74 -9.47
N GLY A 127 16.63 -11.19 -9.35
CA GLY A 127 17.68 -11.25 -10.39
C GLY A 127 17.64 -10.08 -11.37
N TYR A 128 16.73 -9.13 -11.19
CA TYR A 128 16.67 -7.89 -11.97
C TYR A 128 17.05 -6.69 -11.11
N ASP A 129 17.88 -5.81 -11.65
CA ASP A 129 18.29 -4.57 -10.98
C ASP A 129 17.33 -3.41 -11.24
N ASN A 130 16.51 -3.51 -12.29
CA ASN A 130 15.53 -2.49 -12.67
C ASN A 130 14.16 -3.13 -12.77
N VAL A 131 13.23 -2.73 -11.90
CA VAL A 131 11.88 -3.29 -11.79
C VAL A 131 10.88 -2.18 -11.57
N LEU A 132 9.81 -2.18 -12.35
CA LEU A 132 8.58 -1.45 -12.07
C LEU A 132 7.55 -2.46 -11.57
N MET A 133 7.12 -2.30 -10.32
CA MET A 133 6.01 -3.05 -9.75
C MET A 133 4.76 -2.18 -9.77
N ILE A 134 3.64 -2.76 -10.16
CA ILE A 134 2.33 -2.10 -10.12
C ILE A 134 1.42 -2.91 -9.21
N THR A 135 0.85 -2.27 -8.20
CA THR A 135 -0.15 -2.88 -7.32
C THR A 135 -1.54 -2.44 -7.79
N ILE A 136 -2.44 -3.42 -7.97
CA ILE A 136 -3.83 -3.19 -8.36
C ILE A 136 -4.71 -3.73 -7.24
N GLY A 137 -5.31 -2.80 -6.50
CA GLY A 137 -6.19 -3.07 -5.37
C GLY A 137 -7.34 -2.08 -5.33
N THR A 138 -7.68 -1.55 -4.17
CA THR A 138 -8.66 -0.45 -4.01
C THR A 138 -8.27 0.74 -4.89
N GLY A 139 -6.97 1.06 -4.94
CA GLY A 139 -6.34 2.02 -5.84
C GLY A 139 -5.28 1.36 -6.73
N ILE A 140 -4.46 2.18 -7.38
CA ILE A 140 -3.28 1.76 -8.16
C ILE A 140 -2.04 2.41 -7.56
N GLY A 141 -1.15 1.59 -7.03
CA GLY A 141 0.17 2.01 -6.58
C GLY A 141 1.28 1.54 -7.52
N GLY A 142 2.45 2.13 -7.38
CA GLY A 142 3.64 1.70 -8.09
C GLY A 142 4.89 1.80 -7.23
N GLY A 143 5.85 0.93 -7.49
CA GLY A 143 7.18 0.97 -6.89
C GLY A 143 8.25 0.80 -7.96
N LEU A 144 9.20 1.70 -7.98
CA LEU A 144 10.29 1.71 -8.97
C LEU A 144 11.62 1.38 -8.31
N ILE A 145 12.25 0.33 -8.79
CA ILE A 145 13.61 -0.06 -8.42
C ILE A 145 14.52 0.24 -9.61
N LEU A 146 15.58 1.00 -9.38
CA LEU A 146 16.64 1.27 -10.35
C LEU A 146 18.00 0.95 -9.74
N ASN A 147 18.80 0.16 -10.45
CA ASN A 147 20.09 -0.32 -9.99
C ASN A 147 20.04 -0.97 -8.60
N GLY A 148 18.98 -1.79 -8.37
CA GLY A 148 18.77 -2.52 -7.11
C GLY A 148 18.33 -1.64 -5.93
N LYS A 149 17.94 -0.38 -6.16
CA LYS A 149 17.52 0.57 -5.10
C LYS A 149 16.17 1.16 -5.42
N ILE A 150 15.39 1.45 -4.37
CA ILE A 150 14.16 2.22 -4.50
C ILE A 150 14.47 3.57 -5.13
N HIS A 151 13.73 3.92 -6.16
CA HIS A 151 13.79 5.24 -6.79
C HIS A 151 12.53 6.03 -6.40
N GLY A 152 12.62 6.82 -5.34
CA GLY A 152 11.51 7.66 -4.85
C GLY A 152 11.27 8.92 -5.67
N GLY A 153 12.26 9.34 -6.51
CA GLY A 153 12.23 10.64 -7.17
C GLY A 153 12.50 11.79 -6.20
N VAL A 154 12.54 13.01 -6.72
CA VAL A 154 12.89 14.22 -5.95
C VAL A 154 11.85 14.52 -4.85
N THR A 155 10.59 14.17 -5.08
CA THR A 155 9.47 14.45 -4.17
C THR A 155 8.94 13.23 -3.41
N GLY A 156 9.55 12.06 -3.59
CA GLY A 156 9.04 10.79 -3.07
C GLY A 156 7.88 10.20 -3.87
N SER A 157 7.52 10.78 -5.03
CA SER A 157 6.34 10.42 -5.83
C SER A 157 6.69 9.71 -7.15
N ALA A 158 7.88 9.16 -7.27
CA ALA A 158 8.19 8.32 -8.43
C ALA A 158 7.30 7.08 -8.44
N ALA A 159 6.95 6.62 -9.63
CA ALA A 159 6.09 5.47 -9.86
C ALA A 159 4.63 5.62 -9.38
N GLU A 160 4.14 6.82 -9.13
CA GLU A 160 2.71 7.10 -8.91
C GLU A 160 1.90 6.89 -10.21
N VAL A 161 2.01 5.69 -10.78
CA VAL A 161 1.45 5.34 -12.10
C VAL A 161 -0.09 5.39 -12.12
N GLY A 162 -0.72 5.18 -10.96
CA GLY A 162 -2.17 5.29 -10.81
C GLY A 162 -2.70 6.70 -11.08
N HIS A 163 -1.85 7.72 -10.96
CA HIS A 163 -2.23 9.12 -11.14
C HIS A 163 -1.83 9.70 -12.51
N ILE A 164 -1.34 8.86 -13.43
CA ILE A 164 -1.17 9.27 -14.85
C ILE A 164 -2.54 9.59 -15.44
N CYS A 165 -2.70 10.77 -16.04
CA CYS A 165 -3.93 11.15 -16.73
C CYS A 165 -4.07 10.35 -18.03
N VAL A 166 -5.08 9.48 -18.08
CA VAL A 166 -5.43 8.67 -19.27
C VAL A 166 -6.68 9.19 -19.99
N ASN A 167 -7.46 10.05 -19.32
CA ASN A 167 -8.62 10.71 -19.92
C ASN A 167 -8.65 12.20 -19.56
N PRO A 168 -8.14 13.07 -20.43
CA PRO A 168 -8.11 14.52 -20.17
C PRO A 168 -9.51 15.19 -20.20
N LEU A 169 -10.55 14.45 -20.61
CA LEU A 169 -11.94 14.95 -20.66
C LEU A 169 -12.73 14.56 -19.40
N GLU A 170 -12.15 13.80 -18.48
CA GLU A 170 -12.81 13.46 -17.22
C GLU A 170 -12.98 14.70 -16.33
N THR A 171 -14.15 14.86 -15.76
CA THR A 171 -14.48 16.00 -14.89
C THR A 171 -14.63 15.59 -13.43
N GLU A 172 -14.79 14.30 -13.16
CA GLU A 172 -14.88 13.78 -11.81
C GLU A 172 -13.49 13.69 -11.19
N PRO A 173 -13.26 14.32 -10.01
CA PRO A 173 -11.94 14.36 -9.43
C PRO A 173 -11.51 12.99 -8.88
N CYS A 174 -10.24 12.65 -9.06
CA CYS A 174 -9.55 11.61 -8.33
C CYS A 174 -9.25 12.07 -6.90
N ASN A 175 -9.01 11.14 -5.98
CA ASN A 175 -8.62 11.45 -4.61
C ASN A 175 -7.32 12.28 -4.51
N CYS A 176 -6.46 12.25 -5.51
CA CYS A 176 -5.27 13.10 -5.60
C CYS A 176 -5.55 14.56 -6.00
N GLY A 177 -6.80 14.91 -6.32
CA GLY A 177 -7.23 16.24 -6.77
C GLY A 177 -7.17 16.46 -8.29
N ASN A 178 -6.52 15.58 -9.07
CA ASN A 178 -6.53 15.61 -10.52
C ASN A 178 -7.76 14.90 -11.08
N CYS A 179 -8.00 15.02 -12.40
CA CYS A 179 -9.05 14.29 -13.10
C CYS A 179 -8.44 13.35 -14.15
N GLY A 180 -9.16 12.25 -14.44
CA GLY A 180 -8.78 11.31 -15.49
C GLY A 180 -7.60 10.41 -15.17
N CYS A 181 -7.30 10.20 -13.91
CA CYS A 181 -6.24 9.30 -13.45
C CYS A 181 -6.52 7.84 -13.83
N LEU A 182 -5.48 7.08 -14.19
CA LEU A 182 -5.56 5.64 -14.49
C LEU A 182 -6.32 4.86 -13.41
N GLU A 183 -6.09 5.17 -12.15
CA GLU A 183 -6.75 4.56 -11.00
C GLU A 183 -8.28 4.65 -11.08
N GLN A 184 -8.84 5.75 -11.58
CA GLN A 184 -10.28 5.95 -11.71
C GLN A 184 -10.94 4.98 -12.70
N TYR A 185 -10.15 4.28 -13.53
CA TYR A 185 -10.65 3.36 -14.56
C TYR A 185 -10.28 1.92 -14.30
N THR A 186 -9.10 1.64 -13.73
CA THR A 186 -8.52 0.30 -13.72
C THR A 186 -8.29 -0.27 -12.32
N SER A 187 -8.48 0.50 -11.26
CA SER A 187 -8.50 -0.03 -9.89
C SER A 187 -9.80 -0.79 -9.60
N ALA A 188 -9.85 -1.50 -8.48
CA ALA A 188 -11.08 -2.17 -8.07
C ALA A 188 -12.24 -1.19 -7.91
N THR A 189 -12.02 -0.03 -7.29
CA THR A 189 -13.04 1.03 -7.18
C THR A 189 -13.34 1.68 -8.52
N GLY A 190 -12.33 1.85 -9.38
CA GLY A 190 -12.48 2.39 -10.73
C GLY A 190 -13.34 1.51 -11.63
N ILE A 191 -13.06 0.22 -11.67
CA ILE A 191 -13.86 -0.76 -12.45
C ILE A 191 -15.31 -0.75 -11.99
N LEU A 192 -15.56 -0.74 -10.68
CA LEU A 192 -16.92 -0.67 -10.13
C LEU A 192 -17.63 0.63 -10.55
N ARG A 193 -16.95 1.77 -10.41
CA ARG A 193 -17.46 3.07 -10.84
C ARG A 193 -17.83 3.07 -12.32
N MET A 194 -16.94 2.57 -13.17
CA MET A 194 -17.17 2.51 -14.63
C MET A 194 -18.35 1.60 -14.97
N ALA A 195 -18.48 0.46 -14.30
CA ALA A 195 -19.61 -0.43 -14.49
C ALA A 195 -20.94 0.23 -14.10
N GLN A 196 -21.00 0.88 -12.94
CA GLN A 196 -22.19 1.61 -12.49
C GLN A 196 -22.59 2.71 -13.45
N LYS A 197 -21.59 3.51 -13.93
CA LYS A 197 -21.81 4.55 -14.92
C LYS A 197 -22.38 3.97 -16.22
N LYS A 198 -21.77 2.90 -16.74
CA LYS A 198 -22.24 2.23 -17.97
C LYS A 198 -23.65 1.68 -17.83
N LEU A 199 -23.98 1.04 -16.70
CA LEU A 199 -25.32 0.53 -16.42
C LEU A 199 -26.38 1.66 -16.32
N ALA A 200 -25.99 2.86 -15.89
CA ALA A 200 -26.86 4.02 -15.83
C ALA A 200 -27.07 4.70 -17.19
N GLU A 201 -26.06 4.66 -18.08
CA GLU A 201 -26.09 5.31 -19.40
C GLU A 201 -26.81 4.50 -20.48
N THR A 202 -27.08 3.21 -20.26
CA THR A 202 -27.68 2.34 -21.28
C THR A 202 -28.69 1.37 -20.67
N ASP A 203 -29.74 1.05 -21.41
CA ASP A 203 -30.71 0.00 -21.07
C ASP A 203 -30.30 -1.38 -21.61
N ALA A 204 -29.10 -1.54 -22.14
CA ALA A 204 -28.62 -2.82 -22.64
C ALA A 204 -28.75 -3.93 -21.56
N PRO A 205 -29.15 -5.14 -21.95
CA PRO A 205 -29.25 -6.26 -21.01
C PRO A 205 -27.91 -6.52 -20.32
N SER A 206 -27.95 -6.70 -19.00
CA SER A 206 -26.80 -7.07 -18.16
C SER A 206 -27.27 -7.91 -16.99
N ILE A 207 -26.50 -8.94 -16.65
CA ILE A 207 -26.76 -9.79 -15.48
C ILE A 207 -26.55 -9.05 -14.15
N LEU A 208 -25.94 -7.87 -14.19
CA LEU A 208 -25.70 -7.04 -13.00
C LEU A 208 -26.88 -6.10 -12.67
N ARG A 209 -27.87 -5.96 -13.57
CA ARG A 209 -29.01 -5.07 -13.30
C ARG A 209 -29.83 -5.56 -12.13
N GLY A 210 -30.17 -4.62 -11.24
CA GLY A 210 -30.95 -4.91 -10.04
C GLY A 210 -30.15 -5.55 -8.89
N LYS A 211 -28.85 -5.76 -9.04
CA LYS A 211 -27.99 -6.22 -7.94
C LYS A 211 -27.72 -5.06 -6.98
N ALA A 212 -28.13 -5.21 -5.69
CA ALA A 212 -28.06 -4.15 -4.71
C ALA A 212 -26.61 -3.80 -4.33
N ASP A 213 -25.79 -4.77 -3.96
CA ASP A 213 -24.42 -4.56 -3.48
C ASP A 213 -23.41 -5.02 -4.52
N LEU A 214 -23.32 -4.25 -5.63
CA LEU A 214 -22.41 -4.57 -6.73
C LEU A 214 -20.96 -4.45 -6.29
N THR A 215 -20.18 -5.49 -6.56
CA THR A 215 -18.74 -5.53 -6.28
C THR A 215 -17.91 -5.59 -7.57
N THR A 216 -16.66 -5.22 -7.52
CA THR A 216 -15.72 -5.36 -8.64
C THR A 216 -15.60 -6.81 -9.11
N LYS A 217 -15.65 -7.76 -8.17
CA LYS A 217 -15.65 -9.20 -8.51
C LYS A 217 -16.83 -9.55 -9.38
N ASP A 218 -18.03 -9.06 -9.05
CA ASP A 218 -19.24 -9.31 -9.87
C ASP A 218 -19.09 -8.79 -11.28
N VAL A 219 -18.50 -7.60 -11.43
CA VAL A 219 -18.25 -6.98 -12.75
C VAL A 219 -17.31 -7.84 -13.59
N ILE A 220 -16.21 -8.30 -13.00
CA ILE A 220 -15.24 -9.13 -13.68
C ILE A 220 -15.83 -10.51 -14.04
N ASP A 221 -16.58 -11.11 -13.14
CA ASP A 221 -17.18 -12.42 -13.39
C ASP A 221 -18.26 -12.31 -14.49
N ALA A 222 -19.11 -11.27 -14.47
CA ALA A 222 -20.09 -11.01 -15.52
C ALA A 222 -19.44 -10.82 -16.90
N ALA A 223 -18.35 -10.08 -16.96
CA ALA A 223 -17.58 -9.91 -18.21
C ALA A 223 -17.01 -11.23 -18.73
N LYS A 224 -16.51 -12.10 -17.84
CA LYS A 224 -16.03 -13.46 -18.19
C LYS A 224 -17.16 -14.37 -18.68
N GLU A 225 -18.38 -14.19 -18.17
CA GLU A 225 -19.57 -14.92 -18.60
C GLU A 225 -20.16 -14.39 -19.91
N GLY A 226 -19.55 -13.37 -20.49
CA GLY A 226 -19.94 -12.82 -21.80
C GLY A 226 -20.96 -11.69 -21.75
N ASP A 227 -21.08 -11.00 -20.60
CA ASP A 227 -21.88 -9.77 -20.53
C ASP A 227 -21.22 -8.66 -21.36
N LEU A 228 -21.70 -8.50 -22.60
CA LEU A 228 -21.12 -7.59 -23.58
C LEU A 228 -21.23 -6.11 -23.18
N SER A 229 -22.13 -5.77 -22.26
CA SER A 229 -22.26 -4.40 -21.74
C SER A 229 -21.03 -3.95 -20.96
N LEU A 230 -20.22 -4.93 -20.46
CA LEU A 230 -19.09 -4.71 -19.56
C LEU A 230 -17.72 -5.00 -20.18
N ILE A 231 -17.70 -5.67 -21.34
CA ILE A 231 -16.44 -6.13 -22.00
C ILE A 231 -15.50 -4.95 -22.36
N HIS A 232 -16.04 -3.74 -22.49
CA HIS A 232 -15.26 -2.55 -22.85
C HIS A 232 -14.97 -1.63 -21.66
N ILE A 233 -15.19 -2.09 -20.44
CA ILE A 233 -14.78 -1.39 -19.23
C ILE A 233 -13.33 -1.72 -18.92
#